data_03087da741043f616d8b4d209f2ffb77
#
_entry.id   03087da741043f616d8b4d209f2ffb77
#
_cell.length_a   1.000
_cell.length_b   1.000
_cell.length_c   1.000
_cell.angle_alpha   90.00
_cell.angle_beta   90.00
_cell.angle_gamma   90.00
#
_symmetry.space_group_name_H-M   'P 1'
#
loop_
_entity.id
_entity.type
_entity.pdbx_description
1 polymer ?
#
loop_
_entity_poly.entity_id
_entity_poly.type
_entity_poly.pdbx_seq_one_letter_code
_entity_poly.pdbx_strand_id
1 'polypeptide(L)'
;MRLNLGIRRRLMPLLDNDRRRWLALNALFLSLPGTPILYYGDEIGMGDDIWLPDRHGCRTPMQWSADKNAGFSAAERTYLPVIDEPPYDYRTLNVAVQENDPDSILALTRFLLATRQAQPALRSGALEWVETDDAAVLAFQRTTEDGPPVLCLFNLSDSPRPGITPLTDVRDLLAREGRVYPAGQPIPLASFSAHWLVA
;
A
#
# COMPACT_ATOMS: atom_id res chain seq x y z
N MET A 1 10.25 17.88 26.45
CA MET A 1 9.85 17.37 25.09
C MET A 1 11.12 17.15 24.29
N ARG A 2 11.44 15.94 23.86
CA ARG A 2 12.57 15.71 22.95
C ARG A 2 12.16 16.17 21.55
N LEU A 3 12.75 17.24 21.05
CA LEU A 3 12.65 17.66 19.66
C LEU A 3 13.43 16.66 18.82
N ASN A 4 12.95 16.34 17.60
CA ASN A 4 13.58 15.41 16.66
C ASN A 4 13.49 13.91 16.98
N LEU A 5 12.46 13.48 17.67
CA LEU A 5 12.05 12.09 17.58
C LEU A 5 11.49 11.90 16.15
N GLY A 6 12.24 11.31 15.27
CA GLY A 6 11.77 10.99 13.93
C GLY A 6 10.58 10.02 13.94
N ILE A 7 10.18 9.54 12.77
CA ILE A 7 9.13 8.54 12.64
C ILE A 7 9.52 7.31 13.47
N ARG A 8 8.69 6.96 14.45
CA ARG A 8 8.90 5.84 15.38
C ARG A 8 8.04 4.63 15.07
N ARG A 9 7.05 4.80 14.20
CA ARG A 9 6.08 3.78 13.87
C ARG A 9 6.17 3.41 12.40
N ARG A 10 5.97 2.14 12.13
CA ARG A 10 5.76 1.62 10.78
C ARG A 10 4.31 1.76 10.36
N LEU A 11 4.05 1.67 9.05
CA LEU A 11 2.74 1.87 8.48
C LEU A 11 1.71 0.85 9.00
N MET A 12 2.03 -0.44 8.99
CA MET A 12 1.09 -1.49 9.35
C MET A 12 0.53 -1.35 10.78
N PRO A 13 1.35 -1.12 11.82
CA PRO A 13 0.85 -0.83 13.17
C PRO A 13 -0.02 0.43 13.25
N LEU A 14 0.27 1.46 12.47
CA LEU A 14 -0.53 2.69 12.44
C LEU A 14 -1.91 2.48 11.81
N LEU A 15 -2.06 1.44 11.01
CA LEU A 15 -3.32 1.08 10.36
C LEU A 15 -4.07 -0.03 11.11
N ASP A 16 -3.72 -0.30 12.38
CA ASP A 16 -4.32 -1.35 13.20
C ASP A 16 -4.25 -2.75 12.57
N ASN A 17 -3.24 -3.00 11.74
CA ASN A 17 -3.09 -4.21 10.93
C ASN A 17 -4.26 -4.48 9.95
N ASP A 18 -5.06 -3.45 9.63
CA ASP A 18 -6.13 -3.57 8.65
C ASP A 18 -5.54 -3.55 7.23
N ARG A 19 -5.59 -4.70 6.59
CA ARG A 19 -5.08 -4.92 5.23
C ARG A 19 -5.80 -4.05 4.18
N ARG A 20 -7.08 -3.72 4.37
CA ARG A 20 -7.84 -2.86 3.45
C ARG A 20 -7.32 -1.43 3.51
N ARG A 21 -7.09 -0.90 4.73
CA ARG A 21 -6.47 0.41 4.94
C ARG A 21 -5.06 0.45 4.34
N TRP A 22 -4.29 -0.62 4.53
CA TRP A 22 -2.95 -0.74 3.95
C TRP A 22 -3.01 -0.68 2.41
N LEU A 23 -3.91 -1.46 1.79
CA LEU A 23 -4.09 -1.48 0.33
C LEU A 23 -4.53 -0.11 -0.21
N ALA A 24 -5.55 0.50 0.40
CA ALA A 24 -6.06 1.80 -0.02
C ALA A 24 -4.97 2.89 0.05
N LEU A 25 -4.21 2.94 1.16
CA LEU A 25 -3.16 3.93 1.34
C LEU A 25 -1.97 3.70 0.39
N ASN A 26 -1.54 2.45 0.20
CA ASN A 26 -0.44 2.16 -0.74
C ASN A 26 -0.85 2.36 -2.21
N ALA A 27 -2.08 2.02 -2.58
CA ALA A 27 -2.61 2.34 -3.90
C ALA A 27 -2.69 3.86 -4.12
N LEU A 28 -3.14 4.64 -3.12
CA LEU A 28 -3.10 6.10 -3.18
C LEU A 28 -1.66 6.59 -3.35
N PHE A 29 -0.74 6.20 -2.47
CA PHE A 29 0.65 6.62 -2.51
C PHE A 29 1.32 6.31 -3.85
N LEU A 30 1.11 5.09 -4.37
CA LEU A 30 1.67 4.65 -5.65
C LEU A 30 0.98 5.26 -6.87
N SER A 31 -0.15 5.93 -6.73
CA SER A 31 -0.81 6.65 -7.84
C SER A 31 -0.44 8.14 -7.92
N LEU A 32 0.20 8.69 -6.90
CA LEU A 32 0.66 10.08 -6.89
C LEU A 32 1.83 10.32 -7.86
N PRO A 33 2.01 11.59 -8.34
CA PRO A 33 3.18 11.96 -9.13
C PRO A 33 4.49 11.81 -8.35
N GLY A 34 5.58 11.58 -9.06
CA GLY A 34 6.91 11.48 -8.49
C GLY A 34 7.39 10.05 -8.28
N THR A 35 8.56 9.92 -7.67
CA THR A 35 9.19 8.62 -7.39
C THR A 35 8.76 8.14 -6.01
N PRO A 36 8.04 7.02 -5.91
CA PRO A 36 7.69 6.45 -4.62
C PRO A 36 8.92 5.88 -3.93
N ILE A 37 9.07 6.15 -2.63
CA ILE A 37 10.12 5.59 -1.79
C ILE A 37 9.48 4.69 -0.76
N LEU A 38 9.68 3.39 -0.88
CA LEU A 38 9.23 2.40 0.11
C LEU A 38 10.32 2.22 1.16
N TYR A 39 9.93 2.24 2.43
CA TYR A 39 10.85 1.91 3.51
C TYR A 39 10.89 0.40 3.70
N TYR A 40 12.10 -0.17 3.84
CA TYR A 40 12.27 -1.63 3.95
C TYR A 40 11.40 -2.23 5.05
N GLY A 41 10.78 -3.37 4.76
CA GLY A 41 9.87 -4.07 5.66
C GLY A 41 8.41 -3.64 5.57
N ASP A 42 8.10 -2.45 5.01
CA ASP A 42 6.71 -2.05 4.79
C ASP A 42 6.05 -2.93 3.72
N GLU A 43 6.85 -3.45 2.77
CA GLU A 43 6.42 -4.39 1.72
C GLU A 43 5.99 -5.76 2.22
N ILE A 44 6.31 -6.11 3.45
CA ILE A 44 5.85 -7.33 4.11
C ILE A 44 4.96 -7.06 5.33
N GLY A 45 4.66 -5.79 5.60
CA GLY A 45 3.88 -5.40 6.76
C GLY A 45 4.60 -5.56 8.09
N MET A 46 5.93 -5.36 8.12
CA MET A 46 6.70 -5.39 9.38
C MET A 46 6.12 -4.45 10.43
N GLY A 47 6.19 -4.86 11.67
CA GLY A 47 5.92 -4.04 12.83
C GLY A 47 7.10 -3.17 13.26
N ASP A 48 6.92 -2.54 14.39
CA ASP A 48 7.93 -1.73 15.08
C ASP A 48 8.08 -2.16 16.54
N ASP A 49 9.25 -1.87 17.14
CA ASP A 49 9.46 -1.98 18.57
C ASP A 49 9.48 -0.57 19.18
N ILE A 50 8.33 -0.14 19.69
CA ILE A 50 8.13 1.21 20.23
C ILE A 50 8.93 1.46 21.52
N TRP A 51 9.46 0.44 22.16
CA TRP A 51 10.23 0.54 23.40
C TRP A 51 11.69 0.90 23.16
N LEU A 52 12.18 0.71 21.95
CA LEU A 52 13.52 1.13 21.59
C LEU A 52 13.62 2.67 21.52
N PRO A 53 14.77 3.24 21.90
CA PRO A 53 14.96 4.69 21.91
C PRO A 53 14.98 5.28 20.51
N ASP A 54 14.60 6.56 20.38
CA ASP A 54 14.62 7.36 19.17
C ASP A 54 13.85 6.65 18.02
N ARG A 55 14.49 6.49 16.87
CA ARG A 55 13.95 5.86 15.66
C ARG A 55 14.25 4.36 15.58
N HIS A 56 14.92 3.82 16.57
CA HIS A 56 15.40 2.43 16.53
C HIS A 56 14.27 1.42 16.39
N GLY A 57 13.07 1.76 16.91
CA GLY A 57 11.90 0.91 16.75
C GLY A 57 11.52 0.57 15.29
N CYS A 58 11.73 1.51 14.36
CA CYS A 58 11.48 1.29 12.92
C CYS A 58 12.72 0.75 12.18
N ARG A 59 13.87 0.62 12.86
CA ARG A 59 15.16 0.25 12.25
C ARG A 59 15.63 -1.13 12.66
N THR A 60 14.73 -1.94 13.19
CA THR A 60 14.98 -3.34 13.49
C THR A 60 15.39 -4.11 12.23
N PRO A 61 16.16 -5.20 12.35
CA PRO A 61 16.59 -5.99 11.21
C PRO A 61 15.43 -6.43 10.31
N MET A 62 15.66 -6.42 8.99
CA MET A 62 14.70 -6.95 8.02
C MET A 62 14.41 -8.42 8.30
N GLN A 63 13.14 -8.81 8.20
CA GLN A 63 12.68 -10.17 8.47
C GLN A 63 12.66 -11.00 7.17
N TRP A 64 13.81 -11.64 6.86
CA TRP A 64 13.94 -12.45 5.65
C TRP A 64 13.39 -13.87 5.79
N SER A 65 13.62 -14.50 6.95
CA SER A 65 13.21 -15.88 7.23
C SER A 65 12.99 -16.11 8.72
N ALA A 66 12.57 -17.31 9.09
CA ALA A 66 12.45 -17.77 10.47
C ALA A 66 13.80 -18.17 11.10
N ASP A 67 14.92 -18.04 10.38
CA ASP A 67 16.25 -18.38 10.86
C ASP A 67 16.77 -17.40 11.91
N LYS A 68 17.92 -17.74 12.51
CA LYS A 68 18.60 -16.88 13.47
C LYS A 68 18.72 -15.44 12.96
N ASN A 69 18.44 -14.49 13.82
CA ASN A 69 18.42 -13.06 13.51
C ASN A 69 17.48 -12.71 12.33
N ALA A 70 16.37 -13.42 12.19
CA ALA A 70 15.42 -13.24 11.10
C ALA A 70 16.03 -13.45 9.68
N GLY A 71 17.09 -14.26 9.56
CA GLY A 71 17.85 -14.41 8.32
C GLY A 71 18.63 -13.17 7.89
N PHE A 72 18.65 -12.11 8.72
CA PHE A 72 19.30 -10.86 8.41
C PHE A 72 20.83 -10.94 8.52
N SER A 73 21.36 -11.69 9.52
CA SER A 73 22.77 -11.78 9.80
C SER A 73 23.15 -13.11 10.45
N ALA A 74 24.32 -13.64 10.08
CA ALA A 74 24.93 -14.80 10.73
C ALA A 74 25.65 -14.46 12.06
N ALA A 75 25.77 -13.18 12.43
CA ALA A 75 26.40 -12.73 13.66
C ALA A 75 25.76 -13.36 14.91
N GLU A 76 26.47 -13.35 16.02
CA GLU A 76 25.92 -13.83 17.28
C GLU A 76 24.72 -12.98 17.73
N ARG A 77 24.84 -11.65 17.58
CA ARG A 77 23.78 -10.66 17.83
C ARG A 77 23.76 -9.58 16.76
N THR A 78 22.61 -9.04 16.50
CA THR A 78 22.41 -7.84 15.67
C THR A 78 22.56 -6.57 16.53
N TYR A 79 22.84 -5.44 15.88
CA TYR A 79 22.95 -4.13 16.57
C TYR A 79 21.64 -3.75 17.30
N LEU A 80 20.50 -3.92 16.60
CA LEU A 80 19.18 -3.80 17.19
C LEU A 80 18.53 -5.19 17.26
N PRO A 81 17.64 -5.45 18.22
CA PRO A 81 16.95 -6.73 18.31
C PRO A 81 16.07 -6.97 17.09
N VAL A 82 15.83 -8.21 16.74
CA VAL A 82 14.74 -8.62 15.84
C VAL A 82 13.40 -8.51 16.58
N ILE A 83 12.32 -8.33 15.85
CA ILE A 83 10.98 -8.34 16.45
C ILE A 83 10.55 -9.81 16.58
N ASP A 84 10.35 -10.28 17.80
CA ASP A 84 10.00 -11.66 18.15
C ASP A 84 8.68 -11.77 18.93
N GLU A 85 7.90 -10.70 18.98
CA GLU A 85 6.60 -10.60 19.63
C GLU A 85 5.46 -10.57 18.60
N PRO A 86 4.36 -11.32 18.83
CA PRO A 86 3.17 -11.22 17.98
C PRO A 86 2.57 -9.80 17.98
N PRO A 87 1.94 -9.36 16.88
CA PRO A 87 1.71 -10.10 15.63
C PRO A 87 2.87 -10.01 14.63
N TYR A 88 4.00 -9.41 14.99
CA TYR A 88 5.12 -9.09 14.09
C TYR A 88 6.34 -10.02 14.26
N ASP A 89 6.18 -11.11 15.00
CA ASP A 89 7.24 -12.11 15.21
C ASP A 89 7.82 -12.58 13.86
N TYR A 90 9.14 -12.40 13.71
CA TYR A 90 9.84 -12.75 12.47
C TYR A 90 9.70 -14.22 12.07
N ARG A 91 9.38 -15.12 13.02
CA ARG A 91 9.17 -16.54 12.71
C ARG A 91 7.90 -16.77 11.90
N THR A 92 6.93 -15.88 12.00
CA THR A 92 5.62 -15.97 11.33
C THR A 92 5.42 -14.90 10.26
N LEU A 93 6.06 -13.74 10.41
CA LEU A 93 6.00 -12.63 9.48
C LEU A 93 7.39 -12.39 8.90
N ASN A 94 7.65 -12.90 7.71
CA ASN A 94 8.92 -12.74 7.01
C ASN A 94 8.75 -12.92 5.50
N VAL A 95 9.79 -12.57 4.74
CA VAL A 95 9.77 -12.68 3.27
C VAL A 95 9.54 -14.11 2.82
N ALA A 96 10.24 -15.09 3.40
CA ALA A 96 10.17 -16.48 2.95
C ALA A 96 8.76 -17.09 3.10
N VAL A 97 8.04 -16.76 4.17
CA VAL A 97 6.64 -17.16 4.34
C VAL A 97 5.74 -16.48 3.31
N GLN A 98 5.92 -15.18 3.11
CA GLN A 98 5.06 -14.40 2.22
C GLN A 98 5.33 -14.64 0.73
N GLU A 99 6.51 -15.11 0.35
CA GLU A 99 6.88 -15.35 -1.06
C GLU A 99 5.98 -16.38 -1.74
N ASN A 100 5.50 -17.35 -0.99
CA ASN A 100 4.66 -18.44 -1.48
C ASN A 100 3.16 -18.21 -1.22
N ASP A 101 2.78 -17.10 -0.61
CA ASP A 101 1.39 -16.73 -0.37
C ASP A 101 0.94 -15.66 -1.37
N PRO A 102 0.08 -15.99 -2.35
CA PRO A 102 -0.42 -15.06 -3.35
C PRO A 102 -1.26 -13.93 -2.73
N ASP A 103 -1.72 -14.12 -1.51
CA ASP A 103 -2.51 -13.13 -0.78
C ASP A 103 -1.70 -12.34 0.24
N SER A 104 -0.39 -12.53 0.34
CA SER A 104 0.49 -11.80 1.25
C SER A 104 0.57 -10.29 0.93
N ILE A 105 1.03 -9.51 1.91
CA ILE A 105 1.36 -8.07 1.70
C ILE A 105 2.47 -7.92 0.66
N LEU A 106 3.44 -8.83 0.64
CA LEU A 106 4.51 -8.84 -0.37
C LEU A 106 3.95 -9.04 -1.79
N ALA A 107 3.04 -9.99 -1.97
CA ALA A 107 2.38 -10.24 -3.26
C ALA A 107 1.55 -9.03 -3.70
N LEU A 108 0.82 -8.38 -2.77
CA LEU A 108 0.09 -7.15 -3.05
C LEU A 108 1.02 -5.99 -3.42
N THR A 109 2.14 -5.83 -2.72
CA THR A 109 3.13 -4.80 -3.03
C THR A 109 3.67 -4.98 -4.45
N ARG A 110 4.08 -6.21 -4.79
CA ARG A 110 4.54 -6.56 -6.14
C ARG A 110 3.48 -6.28 -7.21
N PHE A 111 2.23 -6.64 -6.92
CA PHE A 111 1.11 -6.39 -7.82
C PHE A 111 0.88 -4.89 -8.07
N LEU A 112 0.84 -4.06 -7.02
CA LEU A 112 0.67 -2.61 -7.14
C LEU A 112 1.81 -1.98 -7.94
N LEU A 113 3.06 -2.37 -7.66
CA LEU A 113 4.24 -1.86 -8.37
C LEU A 113 4.23 -2.27 -9.85
N ALA A 114 3.91 -3.53 -10.15
CA ALA A 114 3.80 -4.02 -11.52
C ALA A 114 2.69 -3.30 -12.30
N THR A 115 1.52 -3.11 -11.67
CA THR A 115 0.40 -2.38 -12.26
C THR A 115 0.77 -0.92 -12.54
N ARG A 116 1.40 -0.22 -11.56
CA ARG A 116 1.91 1.14 -11.78
C ARG A 116 2.91 1.18 -12.94
N GLN A 117 3.85 0.23 -12.99
CA GLN A 117 4.88 0.18 -14.02
C GLN A 117 4.29 -0.05 -15.42
N ALA A 118 3.21 -0.81 -15.52
CA ALA A 118 2.53 -1.08 -16.77
C ALA A 118 1.70 0.11 -17.32
N GLN A 119 1.41 1.13 -16.47
CA GLN A 119 0.59 2.28 -16.82
C GLN A 119 1.44 3.54 -16.99
N PRO A 120 1.67 4.03 -18.24
CA PRO A 120 2.43 5.26 -18.45
C PRO A 120 1.89 6.46 -17.67
N ALA A 121 0.57 6.62 -17.60
CA ALA A 121 -0.07 7.69 -16.85
C ALA A 121 0.31 7.69 -15.37
N LEU A 122 0.42 6.53 -14.72
CA LEU A 122 0.83 6.43 -13.32
C LEU A 122 2.34 6.67 -13.11
N ARG A 123 3.18 6.41 -14.12
CA ARG A 123 4.63 6.61 -14.02
C ARG A 123 5.00 8.10 -14.12
N SER A 124 4.57 8.77 -15.18
CA SER A 124 5.03 10.11 -15.56
C SER A 124 3.91 11.10 -15.85
N GLY A 125 2.64 10.68 -15.80
CA GLY A 125 1.51 11.52 -16.15
C GLY A 125 1.30 12.70 -15.19
N ALA A 126 0.60 13.71 -15.69
CA ALA A 126 0.07 14.81 -14.89
C ALA A 126 -1.03 14.31 -13.96
N LEU A 127 -1.34 15.08 -12.92
CA LEU A 127 -2.45 14.82 -12.00
C LEU A 127 -3.46 15.95 -12.11
N GLU A 128 -4.71 15.57 -12.31
CA GLU A 128 -5.84 16.49 -12.33
C GLU A 128 -6.90 16.01 -11.32
N TRP A 129 -7.31 16.89 -10.43
CA TRP A 129 -8.33 16.57 -9.44
C TRP A 129 -9.68 16.40 -10.09
N VAL A 130 -10.44 15.40 -9.63
CA VAL A 130 -11.82 15.15 -10.00
C VAL A 130 -12.70 15.46 -8.80
N GLU A 131 -13.64 16.37 -8.96
CA GLU A 131 -14.59 16.69 -7.91
C GLU A 131 -15.53 15.51 -7.64
N THR A 132 -15.82 15.29 -6.37
CA THR A 132 -16.77 14.28 -5.90
C THR A 132 -17.78 14.92 -4.96
N ASP A 133 -19.01 14.40 -4.94
CA ASP A 133 -20.08 14.90 -4.05
C ASP A 133 -19.93 14.44 -2.60
N ASP A 134 -18.93 13.58 -2.31
CA ASP A 134 -18.69 13.00 -0.98
C ASP A 134 -17.27 13.30 -0.52
N ALA A 135 -17.13 14.05 0.57
CA ALA A 135 -15.84 14.44 1.15
C ALA A 135 -14.97 13.24 1.62
N ALA A 136 -15.55 12.05 1.77
CA ALA A 136 -14.80 10.83 2.09
C ALA A 136 -14.25 10.12 0.85
N VAL A 137 -14.64 10.57 -0.34
CA VAL A 137 -14.21 10.00 -1.63
C VAL A 137 -13.20 10.94 -2.27
N LEU A 138 -11.98 10.44 -2.44
CA LEU A 138 -10.92 11.15 -3.14
C LEU A 138 -10.82 10.63 -4.57
N ALA A 139 -10.82 11.55 -5.55
CA ALA A 139 -10.65 11.21 -6.95
C ALA A 139 -9.68 12.14 -7.66
N PHE A 140 -8.86 11.58 -8.54
CA PHE A 140 -8.03 12.32 -9.48
C PHE A 140 -7.73 11.48 -10.72
N GLN A 141 -7.46 12.13 -11.80
CA GLN A 141 -7.05 11.49 -13.04
C GLN A 141 -5.55 11.65 -13.24
N ARG A 142 -4.90 10.61 -13.71
CA ARG A 142 -3.52 10.65 -14.21
C ARG A 142 -3.55 10.60 -15.72
N THR A 143 -2.94 11.57 -16.39
CA THR A 143 -2.99 11.76 -17.84
C THR A 143 -1.59 11.82 -18.44
N THR A 144 -1.42 11.25 -19.63
CA THR A 144 -0.19 11.30 -20.42
C THR A 144 -0.50 11.14 -21.91
N GLU A 145 0.39 11.59 -22.79
CA GLU A 145 0.30 11.35 -24.23
C GLU A 145 0.68 9.90 -24.60
N ASP A 146 1.40 9.21 -23.73
CA ASP A 146 1.95 7.87 -23.97
C ASP A 146 0.99 6.71 -23.69
N GLY A 147 -0.25 6.99 -23.30
CA GLY A 147 -1.22 5.94 -22.97
C GLY A 147 -2.56 6.45 -22.44
N PRO A 148 -3.49 5.55 -22.17
CA PRO A 148 -4.80 5.95 -21.68
C PRO A 148 -4.71 6.62 -20.29
N PRO A 149 -5.64 7.55 -19.99
CA PRO A 149 -5.76 8.11 -18.66
C PRO A 149 -6.16 7.05 -17.65
N VAL A 150 -5.70 7.22 -16.41
CA VAL A 150 -6.08 6.38 -15.28
C VAL A 150 -6.84 7.24 -14.26
N LEU A 151 -8.11 6.92 -14.04
CA LEU A 151 -8.90 7.50 -12.95
C LEU A 151 -8.58 6.74 -11.65
N CYS A 152 -8.04 7.46 -10.67
CA CYS A 152 -7.74 6.94 -9.34
C CYS A 152 -8.85 7.36 -8.39
N LEU A 153 -9.52 6.39 -7.77
CA LEU A 153 -10.71 6.61 -6.95
C LEU A 153 -10.57 5.87 -5.62
N PHE A 154 -10.78 6.58 -4.51
CA PHE A 154 -10.55 6.07 -3.16
C PHE A 154 -11.71 6.42 -2.23
N ASN A 155 -12.21 5.43 -1.51
CA ASN A 155 -13.01 5.67 -0.31
C ASN A 155 -12.10 5.60 0.92
N LEU A 156 -11.89 6.74 1.58
CA LEU A 156 -11.02 6.86 2.75
C LEU A 156 -11.77 6.71 4.08
N SER A 157 -13.06 6.30 4.03
CA SER A 157 -13.89 6.10 5.22
C SER A 157 -14.09 4.61 5.55
N ASP A 158 -14.57 4.36 6.75
CA ASP A 158 -14.92 3.03 7.26
C ASP A 158 -16.29 2.51 6.78
N SER A 159 -17.01 3.33 6.01
CA SER A 159 -18.38 3.02 5.53
C SER A 159 -18.40 2.95 4.00
N PRO A 160 -19.23 2.10 3.38
CA PRO A 160 -19.41 2.09 1.94
C PRO A 160 -19.93 3.44 1.43
N ARG A 161 -19.46 3.85 0.25
CA ARG A 161 -19.85 5.11 -0.40
C ARG A 161 -20.25 4.89 -1.85
N PRO A 162 -21.15 5.72 -2.40
CA PRO A 162 -21.30 5.80 -3.83
C PRO A 162 -20.02 6.41 -4.44
N GLY A 163 -19.59 5.84 -5.55
CA GLY A 163 -18.50 6.41 -6.30
C GLY A 163 -18.98 7.20 -7.51
N ILE A 164 -18.06 7.50 -8.40
CA ILE A 164 -18.34 8.22 -9.65
C ILE A 164 -19.09 7.31 -10.61
N THR A 165 -20.01 7.89 -11.40
CA THR A 165 -20.69 7.22 -12.51
C THR A 165 -19.87 7.44 -13.80
N PRO A 166 -19.22 6.41 -14.36
CA PRO A 166 -18.42 6.57 -15.58
C PRO A 166 -19.32 6.76 -16.80
N LEU A 167 -18.84 7.53 -17.78
CA LEU A 167 -19.54 7.74 -19.05
C LEU A 167 -19.29 6.62 -20.07
N THR A 168 -18.24 5.84 -19.88
CA THR A 168 -17.87 4.68 -20.68
C THR A 168 -17.61 3.50 -19.78
N ASP A 169 -17.58 2.29 -20.30
CA ASP A 169 -17.14 1.13 -19.57
C ASP A 169 -15.70 1.33 -19.07
N VAL A 170 -15.44 1.05 -17.81
CA VAL A 170 -14.10 1.17 -17.22
C VAL A 170 -13.66 -0.14 -16.57
N ARG A 171 -12.41 -0.50 -16.79
CA ARG A 171 -11.78 -1.68 -16.17
C ARG A 171 -10.97 -1.25 -14.95
N ASP A 172 -11.15 -1.98 -13.87
CA ASP A 172 -10.37 -1.78 -12.64
C ASP A 172 -9.06 -2.58 -12.70
N LEU A 173 -7.95 -1.86 -12.70
CA LEU A 173 -6.60 -2.42 -12.73
C LEU A 173 -6.21 -3.06 -11.40
N LEU A 174 -6.88 -2.70 -10.28
CA LEU A 174 -6.62 -3.29 -8.96
C LEU A 174 -7.45 -4.55 -8.70
N ALA A 175 -8.47 -4.81 -9.51
CA ALA A 175 -9.23 -6.04 -9.43
C ALA A 175 -8.49 -7.18 -10.15
N ARG A 176 -7.99 -8.17 -9.40
CA ARG A 176 -7.22 -9.30 -9.95
C ARG A 176 -7.94 -10.06 -11.08
N GLU A 177 -9.27 -10.05 -11.08
CA GLU A 177 -10.12 -10.70 -12.09
C GLU A 177 -10.50 -9.77 -13.25
N GLY A 178 -9.92 -8.57 -13.33
CA GLY A 178 -10.17 -7.62 -14.40
C GLY A 178 -11.61 -7.11 -14.43
N ARG A 179 -12.15 -6.74 -13.26
CA ARG A 179 -13.54 -6.25 -13.12
C ARG A 179 -13.80 -5.03 -14.01
N VAL A 180 -14.90 -5.08 -14.76
CA VAL A 180 -15.39 -3.96 -15.58
C VAL A 180 -16.64 -3.37 -14.93
N TYR A 181 -16.69 -2.05 -14.85
CA TYR A 181 -17.88 -1.29 -14.43
C TYR A 181 -18.52 -0.67 -15.67
N PRO A 182 -19.82 -0.95 -15.91
CA PRO A 182 -20.52 -0.45 -17.09
C PRO A 182 -20.74 1.07 -17.03
N ALA A 183 -20.79 1.70 -18.21
CA ALA A 183 -21.21 3.09 -18.35
C ALA A 183 -22.57 3.34 -17.71
N GLY A 184 -22.74 4.52 -17.12
CA GLY A 184 -24.00 4.95 -16.53
C GLY A 184 -24.37 4.30 -15.20
N GLN A 185 -23.51 3.46 -14.63
CA GLN A 185 -23.72 2.87 -13.30
C GLN A 185 -22.66 3.38 -12.32
N PRO A 186 -23.06 3.79 -11.10
CA PRO A 186 -22.10 4.24 -10.10
C PRO A 186 -21.19 3.09 -9.65
N ILE A 187 -19.91 3.37 -9.49
CA ILE A 187 -18.93 2.42 -8.98
C ILE A 187 -19.13 2.27 -7.48
N PRO A 188 -19.45 1.08 -6.96
CA PRO A 188 -19.63 0.90 -5.52
C PRO A 188 -18.26 0.92 -4.81
N LEU A 189 -18.09 1.80 -3.83
CA LEU A 189 -16.89 1.90 -3.03
C LEU A 189 -17.09 1.25 -1.67
N ALA A 190 -16.49 0.10 -1.46
CA ALA A 190 -16.43 -0.50 -0.12
C ALA A 190 -15.65 0.40 0.85
N SER A 191 -15.77 0.15 2.16
CA SER A 191 -14.96 0.83 3.16
C SER A 191 -13.46 0.62 2.87
N PHE A 192 -12.68 1.71 2.92
CA PHE A 192 -11.24 1.70 2.63
C PHE A 192 -10.91 0.98 1.31
N SER A 193 -11.60 1.35 0.24
CA SER A 193 -11.34 0.79 -1.10
C SER A 193 -10.54 1.73 -1.99
N ALA A 194 -9.83 1.15 -2.93
CA ALA A 194 -9.07 1.85 -3.96
C ALA A 194 -9.38 1.22 -5.33
N HIS A 195 -9.44 2.06 -6.35
CA HIS A 195 -9.63 1.65 -7.74
C HIS A 195 -8.70 2.46 -8.66
N TRP A 196 -8.07 1.80 -9.60
CA TRP A 196 -7.36 2.42 -10.73
C TRP A 196 -8.10 2.02 -12.00
N LEU A 197 -8.80 2.94 -12.59
CA LEU A 197 -9.77 2.69 -13.66
C LEU A 197 -9.27 3.20 -15.00
N VAL A 198 -9.38 2.36 -16.03
CA VAL A 198 -9.09 2.70 -17.44
C VAL A 198 -10.29 2.38 -18.32
N ALA A 199 -10.55 3.23 -19.32
CA ALA A 199 -11.56 2.99 -20.34
C ALA A 199 -11.12 1.93 -21.35
#